data_a1b85ffedb9a6e37c1ba7fb7a6d3139d
#
_entry.id   a1b85ffedb9a6e37c1ba7fb7a6d3139d
#
_cell.length_a   1.000
_cell.length_b   1.000
_cell.length_c   1.000
_cell.angle_alpha   90.00
_cell.angle_beta   90.00
_cell.angle_gamma   90.00
#
_symmetry.space_group_name_H-M   'P 1'
#
loop_
_entity.id
_entity.type
_entity.pdbx_description
1 polymer ?
#
loop_
_entity_poly.entity_id
_entity_poly.type
_entity_poly.pdbx_seq_one_letter_code
_entity_poly.pdbx_strand_id
1 'polypeptide(L)'
;MNEIDFSQLEKLQKQMESVDYTKACASAMNVISQRALKYISNVTKPGHYKNGKTGGTLKKSWQAERTTVSGSTVKGGIYTALEYAPYVEFGHRTRLGNGTSPKYKPKKNGKAWVEGKKYLNTVVPKVERDAPKILMQKMEEVLK
;
A
#
# COMPACT_ATOMS: atom_id res chain seq x y z
N MET A 1 -15.45 52.36 -12.18
CA MET A 1 -15.35 51.17 -11.36
C MET A 1 -15.43 49.95 -12.24
N ASN A 2 -14.46 49.08 -12.15
CA ASN A 2 -14.56 47.80 -12.86
C ASN A 2 -15.52 46.91 -12.07
N GLU A 3 -16.65 46.59 -12.67
CA GLU A 3 -17.55 45.57 -12.11
C GLU A 3 -16.82 44.24 -12.14
N ILE A 4 -16.77 43.56 -11.00
CA ILE A 4 -16.22 42.20 -10.93
C ILE A 4 -17.29 41.26 -11.47
N ASP A 5 -16.97 40.62 -12.59
CA ASP A 5 -17.85 39.61 -13.20
C ASP A 5 -17.74 38.28 -12.45
N PHE A 6 -18.72 37.94 -11.66
CA PHE A 6 -18.80 36.67 -10.91
C PHE A 6 -19.38 35.51 -11.73
N SER A 7 -19.76 35.75 -12.99
CA SER A 7 -20.42 34.73 -13.81
C SER A 7 -19.54 33.49 -14.04
N GLN A 8 -18.23 33.66 -14.15
CA GLN A 8 -17.28 32.55 -14.26
C GLN A 8 -17.17 31.76 -12.96
N LEU A 9 -17.23 32.45 -11.81
CA LEU A 9 -17.23 31.81 -10.50
C LEU A 9 -18.51 31.00 -10.29
N GLU A 10 -19.66 31.52 -10.68
CA GLU A 10 -20.93 30.79 -10.60
C GLU A 10 -20.95 29.56 -11.51
N LYS A 11 -20.39 29.67 -12.72
CA LYS A 11 -20.22 28.53 -13.61
C LYS A 11 -19.30 27.47 -13.01
N LEU A 12 -18.19 27.89 -12.44
CA LEU A 12 -17.25 26.96 -11.78
C LEU A 12 -17.92 26.29 -10.59
N GLN A 13 -18.65 27.05 -9.76
CA GLN A 13 -19.39 26.51 -8.62
C GLN A 13 -20.41 25.45 -9.07
N LYS A 14 -21.23 25.74 -10.09
CA LYS A 14 -22.19 24.78 -10.64
C LYS A 14 -21.51 23.55 -11.23
N GLN A 15 -20.38 23.71 -11.90
CA GLN A 15 -19.59 22.58 -12.38
C GLN A 15 -19.07 21.72 -11.23
N MET A 16 -18.57 22.35 -10.16
CA MET A 16 -18.11 21.64 -8.97
C MET A 16 -19.24 20.92 -8.24
N GLU A 17 -20.41 21.52 -8.15
CA GLU A 17 -21.60 20.90 -7.53
C GLU A 17 -22.14 19.72 -8.35
N SER A 18 -21.98 19.74 -9.67
CA SER A 18 -22.42 18.66 -10.57
C SER A 18 -21.46 17.47 -10.67
N VAL A 19 -20.22 17.61 -10.19
CA VAL A 19 -19.19 16.61 -10.32
C VAL A 19 -19.32 15.54 -9.25
N ASP A 20 -19.31 14.29 -9.67
CA ASP A 20 -19.24 13.16 -8.76
C ASP A 20 -17.77 12.92 -8.32
N TYR A 21 -17.35 13.70 -7.32
CA TYR A 21 -16.01 13.57 -6.73
C TYR A 21 -15.74 12.19 -6.16
N THR A 22 -16.78 11.49 -5.74
CA THR A 22 -16.65 10.12 -5.22
C THR A 22 -16.12 9.17 -6.28
N LYS A 23 -16.59 9.30 -7.52
CA LYS A 23 -16.05 8.52 -8.66
C LYS A 23 -14.60 8.87 -8.95
N ALA A 24 -14.26 10.15 -8.92
CA ALA A 24 -12.87 10.59 -9.10
C ALA A 24 -11.97 10.02 -8.01
N CYS A 25 -12.38 10.08 -6.76
CA CYS A 25 -11.65 9.50 -5.63
C CYS A 25 -11.51 7.99 -5.74
N ALA A 26 -12.57 7.28 -6.14
CA ALA A 26 -12.53 5.83 -6.34
C ALA A 26 -11.57 5.45 -7.48
N SER A 27 -11.60 6.18 -8.59
CA SER A 27 -10.66 6.00 -9.70
C SER A 27 -9.21 6.26 -9.27
N ALA A 28 -8.99 7.33 -8.51
CA ALA A 28 -7.68 7.64 -7.95
C ALA A 28 -7.19 6.53 -7.01
N MET A 29 -8.06 6.03 -6.13
CA MET A 29 -7.73 4.96 -5.19
C MET A 29 -7.33 3.67 -5.90
N ASN A 30 -8.01 3.32 -6.99
CA ASN A 30 -7.62 2.17 -7.81
C ASN A 30 -6.18 2.33 -8.35
N VAL A 31 -5.85 3.50 -8.89
CA VAL A 31 -4.50 3.78 -9.41
C VAL A 31 -3.46 3.77 -8.28
N ILE A 32 -3.77 4.35 -7.13
CA ILE A 32 -2.90 4.38 -5.96
C ILE A 32 -2.62 2.95 -5.47
N SER A 33 -3.65 2.12 -5.36
CA SER A 33 -3.53 0.72 -4.93
C SER A 33 -2.66 -0.10 -5.89
N GLN A 34 -2.84 0.06 -7.20
CA GLN A 34 -2.02 -0.60 -8.21
C GLN A 34 -0.56 -0.13 -8.16
N ARG A 35 -0.33 1.14 -7.90
CA ARG A 35 1.02 1.69 -7.75
C ARG A 35 1.69 1.18 -6.48
N ALA A 36 0.96 1.12 -5.37
CA ALA A 36 1.43 0.52 -4.12
C ALA A 36 1.79 -0.95 -4.32
N LEU A 37 0.96 -1.70 -5.05
CA LEU A 37 1.22 -3.10 -5.39
C LEU A 37 2.52 -3.25 -6.18
N LYS A 38 2.77 -2.39 -7.15
CA LYS A 38 4.02 -2.38 -7.91
C LYS A 38 5.23 -2.09 -7.01
N TYR A 39 5.11 -1.11 -6.13
CA TYR A 39 6.20 -0.77 -5.20
C TYR A 39 6.51 -1.90 -4.24
N ILE A 40 5.50 -2.51 -3.60
CA ILE A 40 5.74 -3.62 -2.67
C ILE A 40 6.33 -4.85 -3.37
N SER A 41 5.87 -5.14 -4.58
CA SER A 41 6.42 -6.24 -5.38
C SER A 41 7.90 -6.02 -5.75
N ASN A 42 8.28 -4.77 -6.01
CA ASN A 42 9.66 -4.43 -6.36
C ASN A 42 10.61 -4.51 -5.16
N VAL A 43 10.17 -4.13 -3.97
CA VAL A 43 11.01 -4.15 -2.76
C VAL A 43 11.02 -5.50 -2.06
N THR A 44 9.97 -6.30 -2.20
CA THR A 44 9.91 -7.64 -1.60
C THR A 44 10.83 -8.59 -2.34
N LYS A 45 11.90 -8.99 -1.69
CA LYS A 45 12.88 -9.90 -2.28
C LYS A 45 12.51 -11.36 -2.03
N PRO A 46 12.71 -12.25 -3.02
CA PRO A 46 12.61 -13.68 -2.78
C PRO A 46 13.63 -14.15 -1.74
N GLY A 47 13.23 -15.04 -0.84
CA GLY A 47 14.16 -15.69 0.06
C GLY A 47 15.03 -16.72 -0.69
N HIS A 48 16.28 -16.85 -0.27
CA HIS A 48 17.18 -17.89 -0.76
C HIS A 48 17.36 -18.95 0.33
N TYR A 49 17.10 -20.18 -0.02
CA TYR A 49 17.20 -21.31 0.91
C TYR A 49 18.48 -22.14 0.66
N LYS A 50 19.02 -22.72 1.73
CA LYS A 50 20.25 -23.53 1.66
C LYS A 50 20.19 -24.74 0.73
N ASN A 51 18.97 -25.21 0.41
CA ASN A 51 18.74 -26.31 -0.52
C ASN A 51 18.68 -25.89 -1.99
N GLY A 52 19.11 -24.68 -2.31
CA GLY A 52 19.09 -24.13 -3.67
C GLY A 52 17.70 -23.66 -4.17
N LYS A 53 16.64 -23.82 -3.37
CA LYS A 53 15.33 -23.31 -3.72
C LYS A 53 15.27 -21.81 -3.53
N THR A 54 14.69 -21.11 -4.50
CA THR A 54 14.40 -19.67 -4.40
C THR A 54 12.96 -19.47 -3.97
N GLY A 55 12.75 -18.68 -2.93
CA GLY A 55 11.43 -18.26 -2.50
C GLY A 55 10.80 -17.30 -3.49
N GLY A 56 9.79 -16.59 -3.04
CA GLY A 56 9.06 -15.59 -3.84
C GLY A 56 7.58 -15.64 -3.59
N THR A 57 7.13 -16.53 -2.73
CA THR A 57 5.71 -16.66 -2.35
C THR A 57 5.17 -15.35 -1.80
N LEU A 58 5.88 -14.70 -0.87
CA LEU A 58 5.47 -13.41 -0.31
C LEU A 58 5.41 -12.33 -1.40
N LYS A 59 6.43 -12.25 -2.25
CA LYS A 59 6.45 -11.29 -3.37
C LYS A 59 5.23 -11.43 -4.28
N LYS A 60 4.84 -12.65 -4.58
CA LYS A 60 3.72 -12.96 -5.48
C LYS A 60 2.35 -12.91 -4.79
N SER A 61 2.32 -12.91 -3.45
CA SER A 61 1.09 -12.97 -2.67
C SER A 61 0.41 -11.62 -2.47
N TRP A 62 1.11 -10.53 -2.71
CA TRP A 62 0.55 -9.20 -2.60
C TRP A 62 -0.54 -8.96 -3.63
N GLN A 63 -1.65 -8.42 -3.18
CA GLN A 63 -2.81 -8.12 -4.02
C GLN A 63 -3.31 -6.71 -3.72
N ALA A 64 -3.87 -6.07 -4.75
CA ALA A 64 -4.59 -4.82 -4.53
C ALA A 64 -5.97 -5.12 -3.94
N GLU A 65 -6.33 -4.40 -2.90
CA GLU A 65 -7.66 -4.45 -2.32
C GLU A 65 -8.66 -3.79 -3.28
N ARG A 66 -9.84 -4.39 -3.39
CA ARG A 66 -10.92 -3.78 -4.16
C ARG A 66 -11.29 -2.44 -3.52
N THR A 67 -11.33 -1.39 -4.32
CA THR A 67 -11.78 -0.09 -3.87
C THR A 67 -13.26 -0.15 -3.47
N THR A 68 -13.57 0.32 -2.28
CA THR A 68 -14.92 0.39 -1.74
C THR A 68 -15.30 1.83 -1.45
N VAL A 69 -16.57 2.14 -1.67
CA VAL A 69 -17.15 3.46 -1.40
C VAL A 69 -18.25 3.29 -0.37
N SER A 70 -18.17 4.04 0.72
CA SER A 70 -19.19 4.07 1.77
C SER A 70 -19.46 5.53 2.15
N GLY A 71 -20.60 6.05 1.71
CA GLY A 71 -20.92 7.48 1.86
C GLY A 71 -19.86 8.36 1.17
N SER A 72 -19.22 9.23 1.93
CA SER A 72 -18.15 10.11 1.47
C SER A 72 -16.73 9.51 1.61
N THR A 73 -16.63 8.26 2.06
CA THR A 73 -15.37 7.60 2.32
C THR A 73 -15.04 6.59 1.21
N VAL A 74 -13.85 6.70 0.65
CA VAL A 74 -13.29 5.76 -0.32
C VAL A 74 -12.10 5.05 0.30
N LYS A 75 -12.12 3.73 0.27
CA LYS A 75 -11.05 2.88 0.83
C LYS A 75 -10.48 1.97 -0.24
N GLY A 76 -9.19 1.75 -0.17
CA GLY A 76 -8.45 0.81 -0.98
C GLY A 76 -7.08 0.54 -0.36
N GLY A 77 -6.28 -0.27 -0.99
CA GLY A 77 -4.94 -0.57 -0.49
C GLY A 77 -4.36 -1.83 -1.11
N ILE A 78 -3.40 -2.39 -0.41
CA ILE A 78 -2.78 -3.67 -0.75
C ILE A 78 -2.81 -4.58 0.47
N TYR A 79 -2.85 -5.87 0.23
CA TYR A 79 -2.83 -6.87 1.28
C TYR A 79 -2.16 -8.15 0.83
N THR A 80 -1.83 -8.99 1.79
CA THR A 80 -1.43 -10.38 1.57
C THR A 80 -2.15 -11.28 2.58
N ALA A 81 -2.58 -12.43 2.14
CA ALA A 81 -3.25 -13.42 2.99
C ALA A 81 -2.25 -14.39 3.66
N LEU A 82 -0.96 -14.21 3.48
CA LEU A 82 0.03 -15.10 4.07
C LEU A 82 0.18 -14.85 5.57
N GLU A 83 -0.07 -15.86 6.37
CA GLU A 83 -0.01 -15.79 7.84
C GLU A 83 1.36 -15.37 8.38
N TYR A 84 2.42 -15.68 7.66
CA TYR A 84 3.78 -15.32 8.09
C TYR A 84 4.23 -13.92 7.66
N ALA A 85 3.46 -13.22 6.83
CA ALA A 85 3.83 -11.89 6.34
C ALA A 85 4.11 -10.87 7.47
N PRO A 86 3.32 -10.79 8.55
CA PRO A 86 3.63 -9.91 9.66
C PRO A 86 4.97 -10.22 10.34
N TYR A 87 5.34 -11.49 10.42
CA TYR A 87 6.63 -11.89 11.00
C TYR A 87 7.82 -11.46 10.13
N VAL A 88 7.65 -11.45 8.82
CA VAL A 88 8.67 -10.97 7.89
C VAL A 88 8.77 -9.44 7.97
N GLU A 89 7.64 -8.75 8.04
CA GLU A 89 7.61 -7.28 8.08
C GLU A 89 8.14 -6.71 9.40
N PHE A 90 7.63 -7.20 10.53
CA PHE A 90 7.89 -6.64 11.86
C PHE A 90 8.97 -7.37 12.63
N GLY A 91 9.37 -8.56 12.19
CA GLY A 91 10.26 -9.43 12.93
C GLY A 91 9.52 -10.36 13.87
N HIS A 92 10.24 -11.26 14.48
CA HIS A 92 9.69 -12.25 15.40
C HIS A 92 10.74 -12.78 16.38
N ARG A 93 10.25 -13.30 17.49
CA ARG A 93 11.12 -14.02 18.43
C ARG A 93 11.53 -15.37 17.84
N THR A 94 12.79 -15.72 18.03
CA THR A 94 13.22 -17.10 17.88
C THR A 94 12.68 -17.90 19.05
N ARG A 95 12.08 -19.05 18.79
CA ARG A 95 11.61 -19.92 19.86
C ARG A 95 12.80 -20.41 20.69
N LEU A 96 12.94 -19.85 21.87
CA LEU A 96 13.77 -20.40 22.94
C LEU A 96 12.92 -21.44 23.63
N GLY A 97 13.05 -22.70 23.26
CA GLY A 97 12.35 -23.79 23.93
C GLY A 97 13.32 -24.63 24.78
N ASN A 98 12.81 -25.19 25.83
CA ASN A 98 13.53 -26.16 26.68
C ASN A 98 13.62 -27.55 26.03
N GLY A 99 13.34 -27.65 24.72
CA GLY A 99 13.33 -28.89 24.00
C GLY A 99 14.68 -29.24 23.37
N THR A 100 14.93 -30.51 23.23
CA THR A 100 16.12 -31.08 22.54
C THR A 100 16.04 -30.95 21.03
N SER A 101 14.88 -30.58 20.49
CA SER A 101 14.67 -30.43 19.04
C SER A 101 15.48 -29.26 18.47
N PRO A 102 16.16 -29.43 17.32
CA PRO A 102 16.84 -28.33 16.62
C PRO A 102 15.95 -27.13 16.31
N LYS A 103 14.63 -27.35 16.28
CA LYS A 103 13.59 -26.33 16.05
C LYS A 103 13.53 -25.25 17.15
N TYR A 104 14.03 -25.56 18.34
CA TYR A 104 13.99 -24.69 19.52
C TYR A 104 15.34 -24.10 19.91
N LYS A 105 16.38 -24.41 19.18
CA LYS A 105 17.73 -23.88 19.48
C LYS A 105 17.83 -22.42 19.03
N PRO A 106 18.48 -21.56 19.84
CA PRO A 106 18.82 -20.21 19.39
C PRO A 106 19.63 -20.27 18.11
N LYS A 107 19.51 -19.26 17.24
CA LYS A 107 20.39 -19.13 16.08
C LYS A 107 21.85 -19.07 16.57
N LYS A 108 22.80 -19.49 15.70
CA LYS A 108 24.23 -19.50 16.01
C LYS A 108 24.79 -18.17 16.53
N ASN A 109 24.09 -17.04 16.27
CA ASN A 109 24.47 -15.72 16.79
C ASN A 109 23.90 -15.40 18.18
N GLY A 110 23.21 -16.34 18.84
CA GLY A 110 22.62 -16.15 20.17
C GLY A 110 21.46 -15.15 20.24
N LYS A 111 21.03 -14.60 19.12
CA LYS A 111 19.96 -13.59 19.10
C LYS A 111 18.57 -14.25 19.28
N ALA A 112 17.82 -13.78 20.26
CA ALA A 112 16.45 -14.21 20.53
C ALA A 112 15.42 -13.55 19.59
N TRP A 113 15.85 -12.66 18.72
CA TRP A 113 14.99 -11.88 17.83
C TRP A 113 15.50 -11.95 16.38
N VAL A 114 14.56 -12.03 15.45
CA VAL A 114 14.82 -11.88 14.00
C VAL A 114 14.23 -10.56 13.57
N GLU A 115 15.08 -9.66 13.08
CA GLU A 115 14.64 -8.35 12.60
C GLU A 115 13.70 -8.47 11.40
N GLY A 116 12.67 -7.63 11.39
CA GLY A 116 11.77 -7.49 10.27
C GLY A 116 12.41 -6.82 9.06
N LYS A 117 11.90 -7.13 7.90
CA LYS A 117 12.38 -6.55 6.63
C LYS A 117 11.86 -5.13 6.39
N LYS A 118 10.73 -4.77 7.03
CA LYS A 118 10.14 -3.42 6.99
C LYS A 118 9.93 -2.90 5.56
N TYR A 119 9.45 -3.75 4.67
CA TYR A 119 9.19 -3.40 3.28
C TYR A 119 8.21 -2.23 3.14
N LEU A 120 7.19 -2.19 4.01
CA LEU A 120 6.19 -1.12 4.01
C LEU A 120 6.80 0.25 4.34
N ASN A 121 7.84 0.31 5.16
CA ASN A 121 8.55 1.56 5.45
C ASN A 121 9.18 2.21 4.20
N THR A 122 9.47 1.41 3.19
CA THR A 122 9.96 1.90 1.90
C THR A 122 8.82 2.29 0.96
N VAL A 123 7.72 1.56 1.02
CA VAL A 123 6.58 1.72 0.10
C VAL A 123 5.69 2.90 0.50
N VAL A 124 5.35 3.02 1.79
CA VAL A 124 4.42 4.05 2.29
C VAL A 124 4.83 5.47 1.89
N PRO A 125 6.09 5.92 2.09
CA PRO A 125 6.50 7.26 1.68
C PRO A 125 6.37 7.51 0.18
N LYS A 126 6.59 6.51 -0.65
CA LYS A 126 6.44 6.62 -2.11
C LYS A 126 4.98 6.78 -2.51
N VAL A 127 4.10 6.04 -1.87
CA VAL A 127 2.65 6.13 -2.09
C VAL A 127 2.14 7.49 -1.62
N GLU A 128 2.54 7.95 -0.44
CA GLU A 128 2.17 9.26 0.11
C GLU A 128 2.61 10.41 -0.81
N ARG A 129 3.76 10.29 -1.43
CA ARG A 129 4.25 11.27 -2.41
C ARG A 129 3.40 11.28 -3.69
N ASP A 130 3.03 10.10 -4.17
CA ASP A 130 2.35 9.93 -5.46
C ASP A 130 0.84 10.16 -5.37
N ALA A 131 0.21 9.84 -4.24
CA ALA A 131 -1.23 9.87 -4.06
C ALA A 131 -1.87 11.24 -4.35
N PRO A 132 -1.36 12.37 -3.85
CA PRO A 132 -1.93 13.68 -4.16
C PRO A 132 -1.90 14.01 -5.66
N LYS A 133 -0.84 13.64 -6.36
CA LYS A 133 -0.69 13.88 -7.80
C LYS A 133 -1.71 13.07 -8.61
N ILE A 134 -1.91 11.82 -8.23
CA ILE A 134 -2.89 10.93 -8.86
C ILE A 134 -4.30 11.45 -8.63
N LEU A 135 -4.60 11.88 -7.39
CA LEU A 135 -5.90 12.44 -7.05
C LEU A 135 -6.18 13.72 -7.85
N MET A 136 -5.23 14.64 -7.90
CA MET A 136 -5.37 15.87 -8.69
C MET A 136 -5.64 15.57 -10.16
N GLN A 137 -4.88 14.65 -10.75
CA GLN A 137 -5.09 14.25 -12.14
C GLN A 137 -6.50 13.71 -12.39
N LYS A 138 -7.01 12.87 -11.49
CA LYS A 138 -8.37 12.32 -11.60
C LYS A 138 -9.45 13.37 -11.38
N MET A 139 -9.21 14.32 -10.50
CA MET A 139 -10.12 15.46 -10.30
C MET A 139 -10.16 16.36 -11.55
N GLU A 140 -9.03 16.64 -12.15
CA GLU A 140 -8.94 17.41 -13.40
C GLU A 140 -9.69 16.72 -14.56
N GLU A 141 -9.60 15.41 -14.68
CA GLU A 141 -10.31 14.62 -15.70
C GLU A 141 -11.83 14.78 -15.60
N VAL A 142 -12.40 14.90 -14.40
CA VAL A 142 -13.86 15.06 -14.22
C VAL A 142 -14.31 16.51 -14.31
N LEU A 143 -13.41 17.48 -14.18
CA LEU A 143 -13.70 18.91 -14.34
C LEU A 143 -13.63 19.38 -15.81
N LYS A 144 -13.12 18.55 -16.70
CA LYS A 144 -13.14 18.79 -18.14
C LYS A 144 -14.48 18.37 -18.72
#